data_bea37f479c23ca3c3e9bcbbeaf072e3b
#
_entry.id   bea37f479c23ca3c3e9bcbbeaf072e3b
#
_cell.length_a   1.000
_cell.length_b   1.000
_cell.length_c   1.000
_cell.angle_alpha   90.00
_cell.angle_beta   90.00
_cell.angle_gamma   90.00
#
_symmetry.space_group_name_H-M   'P 1'
#
loop_
_entity.id
_entity.type
_entity.pdbx_description
1 polymer ?
#
loop_
_entity_poly.entity_id
_entity_poly.type
_entity_poly.pdbx_seq_one_letter_code
_entity_poly.pdbx_strand_id
1 'polypeptide(L)'
;DKATQDGFVPGKYDLLGTSVHEVWPGHFLNFLHSNRSKSIFGKLFVGYAFAEGWAHYTEEMMMDAGLGDTTASPAEAAEMKVGQLSNALLRNCRYLSAIGLHARGMTVAQSEQLFKTECYQDAGNSKQQAARGTYDPAYLNYTMGKLMIRKLRDDWTKGDRKKWKAFHDEFLSYGGPPIPMVRAAMMKEKEAKAVF
;
A
#
# COMPACT_ATOMS: atom_id res chain seq x y z
N ASP A 1 -15.45 -18.74 7.12
CA ASP A 1 -15.49 -20.10 6.60
C ASP A 1 -14.39 -20.92 7.24
N LYS A 2 -14.75 -22.09 7.82
CA LYS A 2 -13.81 -22.95 8.56
C LYS A 2 -12.64 -23.42 7.70
N ALA A 3 -12.86 -23.66 6.41
CA ALA A 3 -11.82 -24.03 5.45
C ALA A 3 -10.78 -22.89 5.24
N THR A 4 -11.18 -21.64 5.41
CA THR A 4 -10.29 -20.48 5.31
C THR A 4 -9.53 -20.24 6.61
N GLN A 5 -10.13 -20.59 7.75
CA GLN A 5 -9.50 -20.45 9.08
C GLN A 5 -8.48 -21.54 9.36
N ASP A 6 -8.72 -22.77 8.90
CA ASP A 6 -7.85 -23.91 9.16
C ASP A 6 -6.61 -23.97 8.24
N GLY A 7 -6.56 -23.18 7.17
CA GLY A 7 -5.52 -23.24 6.14
C GLY A 7 -4.53 -22.08 6.09
N PHE A 8 -4.86 -20.94 6.69
CA PHE A 8 -3.98 -19.77 6.63
C PHE A 8 -3.20 -19.56 7.92
N VAL A 9 -1.95 -19.95 7.90
CA VAL A 9 -0.97 -19.59 8.93
C VAL A 9 0.00 -18.60 8.30
N PRO A 10 -0.03 -17.31 8.66
CA PRO A 10 0.90 -16.34 8.11
C PRO A 10 2.35 -16.71 8.50
N GLY A 11 3.24 -16.64 7.53
CA GLY A 11 4.66 -16.79 7.79
C GLY A 11 5.22 -15.67 8.67
N LYS A 12 6.38 -15.91 9.28
CA LYS A 12 7.08 -14.91 10.13
C LYS A 12 7.22 -13.55 9.44
N TYR A 13 7.55 -13.54 8.15
CA TYR A 13 7.79 -12.32 7.39
C TYR A 13 6.53 -11.71 6.81
N ASP A 14 5.46 -12.49 6.63
CA ASP A 14 4.13 -11.95 6.34
C ASP A 14 3.61 -11.17 7.55
N LEU A 15 3.80 -11.68 8.76
CA LEU A 15 3.47 -10.98 10.01
C LEU A 15 4.29 -9.70 10.18
N LEU A 16 5.58 -9.74 9.86
CA LEU A 16 6.43 -8.54 9.91
C LEU A 16 5.96 -7.50 8.90
N GLY A 17 5.71 -7.90 7.65
CA GLY A 17 5.16 -7.02 6.62
C GLY A 17 3.82 -6.41 7.02
N THR A 18 2.93 -7.22 7.59
CA THR A 18 1.65 -6.76 8.15
C THR A 18 1.87 -5.77 9.31
N SER A 19 2.82 -6.03 10.19
CA SER A 19 3.14 -5.13 11.31
C SER A 19 3.67 -3.78 10.83
N VAL A 20 4.49 -3.77 9.78
CA VAL A 20 4.96 -2.55 9.12
C VAL A 20 3.78 -1.79 8.53
N HIS A 21 2.85 -2.48 7.87
CA HIS A 21 1.66 -1.91 7.25
C HIS A 21 0.70 -1.31 8.29
N GLU A 22 0.31 -2.12 9.29
CA GLU A 22 -0.74 -1.75 10.25
C GLU A 22 -0.23 -0.80 11.35
N VAL A 23 1.01 -1.00 11.81
CA VAL A 23 1.51 -0.30 12.99
C VAL A 23 2.56 0.75 12.61
N TRP A 24 3.83 0.34 12.48
CA TRP A 24 4.92 1.29 12.36
C TRP A 24 5.89 0.92 11.24
N PRO A 25 6.09 1.84 10.28
CA PRO A 25 5.60 3.22 10.14
C PRO A 25 4.30 3.38 9.33
N GLY A 26 3.44 2.36 9.24
CA GLY A 26 2.22 2.31 8.46
C GLY A 26 1.04 3.12 9.02
N HIS A 27 -0.13 2.47 9.11
CA HIS A 27 -1.40 3.13 9.48
C HIS A 27 -1.34 3.84 10.82
N PHE A 28 -0.79 3.21 11.86
CA PHE A 28 -0.76 3.83 13.20
C PHE A 28 0.01 5.15 13.19
N LEU A 29 1.18 5.21 12.55
CA LEU A 29 1.93 6.46 12.40
C LEU A 29 1.15 7.49 11.60
N ASN A 30 0.54 7.10 10.46
CA ASN A 30 -0.28 8.00 9.65
C ASN A 30 -1.40 8.63 10.48
N PHE A 31 -2.15 7.84 11.26
CA PHE A 31 -3.24 8.36 12.09
C PHE A 31 -2.77 9.26 13.24
N LEU A 32 -1.61 8.99 13.82
CA LEU A 32 -1.00 9.91 14.79
C LEU A 32 -0.72 11.30 14.18
N HIS A 33 -0.24 11.34 12.95
CA HIS A 33 -0.03 12.58 12.20
C HIS A 33 -1.36 13.23 11.81
N SER A 34 -2.30 12.45 11.30
CA SER A 34 -3.63 12.92 10.89
C SER A 34 -4.35 13.61 12.04
N ASN A 35 -4.31 13.03 13.25
CA ASN A 35 -4.88 13.61 14.47
C ASN A 35 -4.24 14.95 14.86
N ARG A 36 -3.02 15.21 14.45
CA ARG A 36 -2.27 16.45 14.70
C ARG A 36 -2.32 17.44 13.53
N SER A 37 -2.94 17.07 12.41
CA SER A 37 -3.06 17.96 11.25
C SER A 37 -3.76 19.26 11.63
N LYS A 38 -3.26 20.38 11.13
CA LYS A 38 -3.88 21.70 11.32
C LYS A 38 -5.17 21.86 10.50
N SER A 39 -5.33 21.05 9.45
CA SER A 39 -6.51 21.07 8.59
C SER A 39 -7.58 20.12 9.12
N ILE A 40 -8.80 20.63 9.32
CA ILE A 40 -9.95 19.79 9.64
C ILE A 40 -10.24 18.78 8.52
N PHE A 41 -10.01 19.15 7.26
CA PHE A 41 -10.16 18.25 6.12
C PHE A 41 -9.16 17.09 6.19
N GLY A 42 -7.89 17.37 6.56
CA GLY A 42 -6.87 16.33 6.74
C GLY A 42 -7.16 15.36 7.89
N LYS A 43 -7.96 15.79 8.88
CA LYS A 43 -8.40 14.94 10.00
C LYS A 43 -9.61 14.07 9.64
N LEU A 44 -10.57 14.61 8.89
CA LEU A 44 -11.89 13.99 8.69
C LEU A 44 -12.00 13.24 7.35
N PHE A 45 -11.33 13.71 6.31
CA PHE A 45 -11.47 13.17 4.97
C PHE A 45 -10.19 12.46 4.52
N VAL A 46 -9.94 11.31 5.15
CA VAL A 46 -8.79 10.47 4.80
C VAL A 46 -9.09 9.72 3.50
N GLY A 47 -8.33 10.02 2.47
CA GLY A 47 -8.43 9.34 1.17
C GLY A 47 -7.87 7.92 1.23
N TYR A 48 -8.56 6.97 0.60
CA TYR A 48 -8.14 5.57 0.56
C TYR A 48 -6.73 5.39 -0.04
N ALA A 49 -6.44 6.09 -1.16
CA ALA A 49 -5.12 6.10 -1.77
C ALA A 49 -4.03 6.68 -0.85
N PHE A 50 -4.38 7.65 0.01
CA PHE A 50 -3.43 8.19 0.98
C PHE A 50 -3.14 7.16 2.08
N ALA A 51 -4.15 6.65 2.76
CA ALA A 51 -3.98 5.76 3.90
C ALA A 51 -3.38 4.41 3.50
N GLU A 52 -4.02 3.70 2.56
CA GLU A 52 -3.56 2.39 2.12
C GLU A 52 -2.31 2.47 1.25
N GLY A 53 -2.24 3.54 0.43
CA GLY A 53 -1.03 3.81 -0.35
C GLY A 53 0.17 4.08 0.53
N TRP A 54 0.01 4.84 1.62
CA TRP A 54 1.06 5.07 2.61
C TRP A 54 1.49 3.77 3.27
N ALA A 55 0.56 3.01 3.84
CA ALA A 55 0.87 1.76 4.52
C ALA A 55 1.57 0.75 3.58
N HIS A 56 1.08 0.62 2.35
CA HIS A 56 1.72 -0.23 1.35
C HIS A 56 3.09 0.31 0.87
N TYR A 57 3.25 1.62 0.80
CA TYR A 57 4.54 2.27 0.50
C TYR A 57 5.58 1.98 1.59
N THR A 58 5.18 1.98 2.86
CA THR A 58 6.11 1.75 3.97
C THR A 58 6.68 0.34 4.00
N GLU A 59 5.97 -0.67 3.51
CA GLU A 59 6.48 -2.04 3.38
C GLU A 59 7.75 -2.06 2.50
N GLU A 60 7.72 -1.40 1.35
CA GLU A 60 8.85 -1.29 0.43
C GLU A 60 9.93 -0.35 0.98
N MET A 61 9.50 0.80 1.49
CA MET A 61 10.39 1.83 2.04
C MET A 61 11.26 1.30 3.18
N MET A 62 10.72 0.46 4.05
CA MET A 62 11.48 -0.15 5.15
C MET A 62 12.53 -1.14 4.62
N MET A 63 12.21 -1.91 3.58
CA MET A 63 13.21 -2.76 2.91
C MET A 63 14.31 -1.93 2.27
N ASP A 64 13.94 -0.84 1.59
CA ASP A 64 14.90 0.09 0.98
C ASP A 64 15.75 0.82 2.04
N ALA A 65 15.23 1.00 3.24
CA ALA A 65 15.95 1.60 4.37
C ALA A 65 16.90 0.62 5.08
N GLY A 66 16.93 -0.66 4.68
CA GLY A 66 17.84 -1.66 5.23
C GLY A 66 17.21 -2.57 6.28
N LEU A 67 15.88 -2.68 6.35
CA LEU A 67 15.24 -3.62 7.27
C LEU A 67 15.75 -5.06 7.06
N GLY A 68 15.99 -5.47 5.80
CA GLY A 68 16.58 -6.76 5.48
C GLY A 68 17.99 -6.96 6.01
N ASP A 69 18.73 -5.88 6.23
CA ASP A 69 20.12 -5.94 6.73
C ASP A 69 20.19 -6.26 8.25
N THR A 70 19.03 -6.21 8.93
CA THR A 70 18.92 -6.53 10.36
C THR A 70 18.77 -8.04 10.64
N THR A 71 18.71 -8.85 9.59
CA THR A 71 18.53 -10.30 9.69
C THR A 71 19.82 -11.02 10.06
N ALA A 72 19.69 -12.23 10.64
CA ALA A 72 20.83 -13.03 11.07
C ALA A 72 21.59 -13.70 9.91
N SER A 73 20.99 -13.78 8.70
CA SER A 73 21.61 -14.43 7.55
C SER A 73 21.08 -13.88 6.22
N PRO A 74 21.84 -14.04 5.11
CA PRO A 74 21.36 -13.71 3.77
C PRO A 74 20.10 -14.48 3.36
N ALA A 75 19.93 -15.73 3.83
CA ALA A 75 18.73 -16.52 3.55
C ALA A 75 17.51 -15.88 4.24
N GLU A 76 17.63 -15.47 5.48
CA GLU A 76 16.57 -14.79 6.21
C GLU A 76 16.21 -13.43 5.58
N ALA A 77 17.20 -12.68 5.10
CA ALA A 77 16.97 -11.44 4.35
C ALA A 77 16.17 -11.69 3.06
N ALA A 78 16.51 -12.75 2.32
CA ALA A 78 15.79 -13.16 1.12
C ALA A 78 14.34 -13.58 1.42
N GLU A 79 14.10 -14.35 2.48
CA GLU A 79 12.75 -14.73 2.91
C GLU A 79 11.92 -13.50 3.29
N MET A 80 12.49 -12.54 4.01
CA MET A 80 11.84 -11.27 4.33
C MET A 80 11.45 -10.49 3.08
N LYS A 81 12.34 -10.44 2.09
CA LYS A 81 12.05 -9.79 0.80
C LYS A 81 10.95 -10.51 0.03
N VAL A 82 10.94 -11.83 0.04
CA VAL A 82 9.87 -12.64 -0.57
C VAL A 82 8.53 -12.34 0.10
N GLY A 83 8.46 -12.29 1.43
CA GLY A 83 7.23 -11.92 2.17
C GLY A 83 6.71 -10.54 1.76
N GLN A 84 7.59 -9.53 1.71
CA GLN A 84 7.22 -8.19 1.26
C GLN A 84 6.71 -8.19 -0.20
N LEU A 85 7.38 -8.93 -1.11
CA LEU A 85 6.98 -9.01 -2.53
C LEU A 85 5.67 -9.77 -2.71
N SER A 86 5.41 -10.83 -1.94
CA SER A 86 4.15 -11.57 -1.95
C SER A 86 2.98 -10.66 -1.57
N ASN A 87 3.16 -9.86 -0.54
CA ASN A 87 2.19 -8.85 -0.15
C ASN A 87 1.96 -7.80 -1.25
N ALA A 88 3.03 -7.33 -1.90
CA ALA A 88 2.92 -6.38 -3.01
C ALA A 88 2.19 -7.01 -4.22
N LEU A 89 2.47 -8.27 -4.52
CA LEU A 89 1.85 -8.99 -5.62
C LEU A 89 0.33 -9.15 -5.40
N LEU A 90 -0.10 -9.48 -4.19
CA LEU A 90 -1.52 -9.52 -3.84
C LEU A 90 -2.22 -8.18 -4.13
N ARG A 91 -1.58 -7.03 -3.77
CA ARG A 91 -2.15 -5.69 -4.03
C ARG A 91 -2.17 -5.38 -5.54
N ASN A 92 -1.23 -5.89 -6.31
CA ASN A 92 -1.25 -5.76 -7.76
C ASN A 92 -2.42 -6.55 -8.38
N CYS A 93 -2.71 -7.76 -7.90
CA CYS A 93 -3.91 -8.48 -8.33
C CYS A 93 -5.20 -7.77 -7.93
N ARG A 94 -5.26 -7.17 -6.74
CA ARG A 94 -6.39 -6.30 -6.35
C ARG A 94 -6.57 -5.14 -7.33
N TYR A 95 -5.47 -4.51 -7.75
CA TYR A 95 -5.49 -3.43 -8.74
C TYR A 95 -6.08 -3.87 -10.08
N LEU A 96 -5.56 -4.98 -10.61
CA LEU A 96 -6.03 -5.54 -11.88
C LEU A 96 -7.48 -6.04 -11.79
N SER A 97 -7.83 -6.72 -10.70
CA SER A 97 -9.19 -7.22 -10.45
C SER A 97 -10.20 -6.08 -10.34
N ALA A 98 -9.89 -5.00 -9.62
CA ALA A 98 -10.78 -3.85 -9.51
C ALA A 98 -11.09 -3.25 -10.90
N ILE A 99 -10.06 -2.99 -11.70
CA ILE A 99 -10.24 -2.48 -13.06
C ILE A 99 -10.99 -3.51 -13.92
N GLY A 100 -10.62 -4.78 -13.82
CA GLY A 100 -11.25 -5.87 -14.56
C GLY A 100 -12.74 -5.97 -14.30
N LEU A 101 -13.14 -6.07 -13.04
CA LEU A 101 -14.53 -6.25 -12.62
C LEU A 101 -15.40 -5.03 -12.94
N HIS A 102 -14.90 -3.81 -12.70
CA HIS A 102 -15.73 -2.61 -12.77
C HIS A 102 -15.64 -1.86 -14.11
N ALA A 103 -14.62 -2.12 -14.93
CA ALA A 103 -14.41 -1.35 -16.16
C ALA A 103 -14.09 -2.20 -17.41
N ARG A 104 -13.83 -3.50 -17.26
CA ARG A 104 -13.38 -4.36 -18.37
C ARG A 104 -14.21 -5.63 -18.55
N GLY A 105 -15.33 -5.78 -17.84
CA GLY A 105 -16.22 -6.93 -17.99
C GLY A 105 -15.65 -8.26 -17.46
N MET A 106 -14.62 -8.22 -16.61
CA MET A 106 -14.09 -9.41 -15.95
C MET A 106 -15.18 -10.04 -15.08
N THR A 107 -15.31 -11.36 -15.14
CA THR A 107 -16.20 -12.10 -14.25
C THR A 107 -15.51 -12.38 -12.91
N VAL A 108 -16.33 -12.67 -11.86
CA VAL A 108 -15.80 -13.06 -10.54
C VAL A 108 -14.92 -14.32 -10.65
N ALA A 109 -15.31 -15.29 -11.49
CA ALA A 109 -14.51 -16.50 -11.71
C ALA A 109 -13.14 -16.20 -12.36
N GLN A 110 -13.09 -15.25 -13.30
CA GLN A 110 -11.82 -14.79 -13.89
C GLN A 110 -10.96 -14.04 -12.86
N SER A 111 -11.58 -13.23 -12.00
CA SER A 111 -10.86 -12.59 -10.91
C SER A 111 -10.30 -13.61 -9.91
N GLU A 112 -11.09 -14.62 -9.52
CA GLU A 112 -10.61 -15.70 -8.66
C GLU A 112 -9.42 -16.44 -9.30
N GLN A 113 -9.51 -16.73 -10.58
CA GLN A 113 -8.41 -17.36 -11.31
C GLN A 113 -7.15 -16.48 -11.34
N LEU A 114 -7.28 -15.16 -11.54
CA LEU A 114 -6.17 -14.22 -11.49
C LEU A 114 -5.43 -14.29 -10.14
N PHE A 115 -6.15 -14.30 -9.01
CA PHE A 115 -5.54 -14.42 -7.69
C PHE A 115 -4.82 -15.75 -7.50
N LYS A 116 -5.35 -16.86 -8.04
CA LYS A 116 -4.72 -18.19 -7.95
C LYS A 116 -3.44 -18.28 -8.77
N THR A 117 -3.48 -17.85 -10.04
CA THR A 117 -2.39 -18.10 -10.98
C THR A 117 -1.30 -17.04 -10.98
N GLU A 118 -1.69 -15.77 -10.87
CA GLU A 118 -0.74 -14.66 -10.98
C GLU A 118 -0.28 -14.14 -9.59
N CYS A 119 -1.08 -14.36 -8.55
CA CYS A 119 -0.73 -13.91 -7.20
C CYS A 119 -0.50 -15.07 -6.21
N TYR A 120 -0.50 -16.29 -6.72
CA TYR A 120 -0.17 -17.50 -5.94
C TYR A 120 -0.96 -17.63 -4.65
N GLN A 121 -2.21 -17.15 -4.66
CA GLN A 121 -3.09 -17.25 -3.49
C GLN A 121 -3.75 -18.63 -3.45
N ASP A 122 -3.93 -19.15 -2.24
CA ASP A 122 -4.72 -20.36 -2.05
C ASP A 122 -6.18 -20.18 -2.49
N ALA A 123 -6.91 -21.29 -2.62
CA ALA A 123 -8.27 -21.27 -3.14
C ALA A 123 -9.23 -20.44 -2.27
N GLY A 124 -9.08 -20.48 -0.94
CA GLY A 124 -9.92 -19.74 -0.01
C GLY A 124 -9.72 -18.23 -0.14
N ASN A 125 -8.46 -17.79 -0.08
CA ASN A 125 -8.09 -16.39 -0.26
C ASN A 125 -8.49 -15.87 -1.64
N SER A 126 -8.25 -16.64 -2.71
CA SER A 126 -8.60 -16.23 -4.08
C SER A 126 -10.09 -15.96 -4.22
N LYS A 127 -10.93 -16.85 -3.68
CA LYS A 127 -12.39 -16.69 -3.64
C LYS A 127 -12.80 -15.45 -2.85
N GLN A 128 -12.20 -15.25 -1.67
CA GLN A 128 -12.48 -14.09 -0.81
C GLN A 128 -12.09 -12.77 -1.50
N GLN A 129 -10.90 -12.72 -2.11
CA GLN A 129 -10.42 -11.52 -2.79
C GLN A 129 -11.30 -11.18 -4.01
N ALA A 130 -11.69 -12.17 -4.80
CA ALA A 130 -12.57 -11.98 -5.94
C ALA A 130 -13.95 -11.48 -5.49
N ALA A 131 -14.50 -12.05 -4.43
CA ALA A 131 -15.79 -11.61 -3.85
C ALA A 131 -15.67 -10.17 -3.33
N ARG A 132 -14.61 -9.81 -2.59
CA ARG A 132 -14.36 -8.45 -2.14
C ARG A 132 -14.30 -7.46 -3.32
N GLY A 133 -13.68 -7.85 -4.41
CA GLY A 133 -13.56 -7.02 -5.61
C GLY A 133 -14.90 -6.55 -6.18
N THR A 134 -16.00 -7.29 -5.96
CA THR A 134 -17.32 -6.93 -6.48
C THR A 134 -17.93 -5.71 -5.80
N TYR A 135 -17.60 -5.45 -4.53
CA TYR A 135 -18.17 -4.35 -3.74
C TYR A 135 -17.14 -3.31 -3.27
N ASP A 136 -15.85 -3.58 -3.46
CA ASP A 136 -14.76 -2.66 -3.10
C ASP A 136 -13.94 -2.28 -4.35
N PRO A 137 -14.49 -1.42 -5.24
CA PRO A 137 -13.76 -0.97 -6.42
C PRO A 137 -12.54 -0.14 -6.05
N ALA A 138 -12.51 0.43 -4.86
CA ALA A 138 -11.46 1.31 -4.41
C ALA A 138 -10.19 0.56 -3.92
N TYR A 139 -10.21 -0.77 -3.79
CA TYR A 139 -9.03 -1.50 -3.31
C TYR A 139 -7.85 -1.52 -4.31
N LEU A 140 -8.04 -0.98 -5.52
CA LEU A 140 -6.94 -0.63 -6.42
C LEU A 140 -5.98 0.42 -5.81
N ASN A 141 -6.48 1.19 -4.85
CA ASN A 141 -5.76 2.34 -4.27
C ASN A 141 -4.54 1.94 -3.43
N TYR A 142 -4.38 0.69 -3.03
CA TYR A 142 -3.14 0.21 -2.41
C TYR A 142 -1.94 0.45 -3.34
N THR A 143 -1.96 -0.15 -4.51
CA THR A 143 -0.89 -0.02 -5.51
C THR A 143 -0.83 1.38 -6.11
N MET A 144 -1.99 1.95 -6.50
CA MET A 144 -2.04 3.30 -7.06
C MET A 144 -1.47 4.33 -6.08
N GLY A 145 -1.93 4.31 -4.84
CA GLY A 145 -1.46 5.22 -3.80
C GLY A 145 0.04 5.09 -3.54
N LYS A 146 0.55 3.86 -3.41
CA LYS A 146 1.99 3.60 -3.28
C LYS A 146 2.80 4.23 -4.42
N LEU A 147 2.38 4.01 -5.66
CA LEU A 147 3.08 4.54 -6.84
C LEU A 147 3.05 6.07 -6.87
N MET A 148 1.91 6.68 -6.52
CA MET A 148 1.78 8.14 -6.44
C MET A 148 2.69 8.73 -5.35
N ILE A 149 2.76 8.10 -4.17
CA ILE A 149 3.63 8.55 -3.08
C ILE A 149 5.10 8.42 -3.48
N ARG A 150 5.49 7.30 -4.08
CA ARG A 150 6.86 7.13 -4.60
C ARG A 150 7.24 8.21 -5.58
N LYS A 151 6.38 8.44 -6.57
CA LYS A 151 6.63 9.49 -7.57
C LYS A 151 6.77 10.87 -6.93
N LEU A 152 5.87 11.21 -6.02
CA LEU A 152 5.95 12.49 -5.30
C LEU A 152 7.23 12.59 -4.48
N ARG A 153 7.62 11.51 -3.77
CA ARG A 153 8.89 11.46 -3.03
C ARG A 153 10.08 11.74 -3.95
N ASP A 154 10.14 11.03 -5.07
CA ASP A 154 11.27 11.14 -6.00
C ASP A 154 11.33 12.53 -6.63
N ASP A 155 10.20 13.11 -6.99
CA ASP A 155 10.10 14.47 -7.52
C ASP A 155 10.50 15.53 -6.49
N TRP A 156 10.03 15.40 -5.25
CA TRP A 156 10.30 16.35 -4.17
C TRP A 156 11.75 16.28 -3.68
N THR A 157 12.25 15.07 -3.49
CA THR A 157 13.62 14.86 -2.99
C THR A 157 14.70 14.98 -4.07
N LYS A 158 14.32 14.96 -5.36
CA LYS A 158 15.23 14.85 -6.51
C LYS A 158 16.11 13.59 -6.41
N GLY A 159 15.55 12.50 -5.90
CA GLY A 159 16.25 11.23 -5.70
C GLY A 159 17.20 11.17 -4.50
N ASP A 160 17.32 12.26 -3.74
CA ASP A 160 18.22 12.32 -2.57
C ASP A 160 17.60 11.61 -1.35
N ARG A 161 18.14 10.44 -0.99
CA ARG A 161 17.67 9.65 0.17
C ARG A 161 17.80 10.38 1.50
N LYS A 162 18.75 11.31 1.65
CA LYS A 162 18.93 12.09 2.89
C LYS A 162 17.71 12.97 3.18
N LYS A 163 16.90 13.26 2.18
CA LYS A 163 15.66 14.05 2.30
C LYS A 163 14.41 13.21 2.58
N TRP A 164 14.50 11.87 2.61
CA TRP A 164 13.34 11.01 2.80
C TRP A 164 12.59 11.31 4.10
N LYS A 165 13.32 11.46 5.21
CA LYS A 165 12.68 11.80 6.48
C LYS A 165 11.89 13.10 6.39
N ALA A 166 12.47 14.15 5.85
CA ALA A 166 11.81 15.45 5.69
C ALA A 166 10.58 15.35 4.77
N PHE A 167 10.69 14.57 3.68
CA PHE A 167 9.56 14.27 2.81
C PHE A 167 8.42 13.58 3.58
N HIS A 168 8.73 12.53 4.34
CA HIS A 168 7.72 11.77 5.07
C HIS A 168 7.03 12.62 6.15
N ASP A 169 7.80 13.41 6.90
CA ASP A 169 7.27 14.30 7.93
C ASP A 169 6.32 15.34 7.30
N GLU A 170 6.71 15.93 6.16
CA GLU A 170 5.86 16.89 5.46
C GLU A 170 4.62 16.23 4.86
N PHE A 171 4.77 15.11 4.14
CA PHE A 171 3.66 14.37 3.53
C PHE A 171 2.60 14.00 4.57
N LEU A 172 3.01 13.39 5.69
CA LEU A 172 2.10 12.97 6.76
C LEU A 172 1.43 14.14 7.47
N SER A 173 2.06 15.32 7.50
CA SER A 173 1.50 16.50 8.17
C SER A 173 0.18 16.99 7.56
N TYR A 174 -0.09 16.64 6.30
CA TYR A 174 -1.35 16.96 5.64
C TYR A 174 -2.53 16.13 6.15
N GLY A 175 -2.28 15.03 6.84
CA GLY A 175 -3.31 14.15 7.41
C GLY A 175 -3.71 13.04 6.45
N GLY A 176 -4.62 13.28 5.50
CA GLY A 176 -5.09 12.23 4.60
C GLY A 176 -5.80 12.70 3.32
N PRO A 177 -5.61 13.96 2.83
CA PRO A 177 -6.32 14.42 1.64
C PRO A 177 -5.84 13.69 0.37
N PRO A 178 -6.56 13.83 -0.77
CA PRO A 178 -6.13 13.22 -2.02
C PRO A 178 -4.69 13.58 -2.39
N ILE A 179 -3.89 12.58 -2.77
CA ILE A 179 -2.45 12.75 -3.05
C ILE A 179 -2.14 13.85 -4.08
N PRO A 180 -2.94 14.05 -5.17
CA PRO A 180 -2.72 15.18 -6.07
C PRO A 180 -2.78 16.56 -5.39
N MET A 181 -3.63 16.72 -4.38
CA MET A 181 -3.71 17.96 -3.60
C MET A 181 -2.48 18.14 -2.70
N VAL A 182 -2.03 17.06 -2.07
CA VAL A 182 -0.78 17.05 -1.28
C VAL A 182 0.40 17.40 -2.18
N ARG A 183 0.47 16.81 -3.37
CA ARG A 183 1.50 17.13 -4.36
C ARG A 183 1.51 18.62 -4.70
N ALA A 184 0.35 19.18 -5.05
CA ALA A 184 0.25 20.58 -5.38
C ALA A 184 0.77 21.49 -4.26
N ALA A 185 0.43 21.16 -3.00
CA ALA A 185 0.90 21.91 -1.83
C ALA A 185 2.42 21.78 -1.63
N MET A 186 2.95 20.56 -1.63
CA MET A 186 4.38 20.28 -1.41
C MET A 186 5.27 20.83 -2.52
N MET A 187 4.80 20.74 -3.78
CA MET A 187 5.55 21.20 -4.97
C MET A 187 5.27 22.67 -5.32
N LYS A 188 4.40 23.35 -4.55
CA LYS A 188 3.97 24.74 -4.82
C LYS A 188 3.35 24.91 -6.21
N GLU A 189 2.61 23.90 -6.68
CA GLU A 189 1.86 23.96 -7.94
C GLU A 189 0.58 24.79 -7.75
N LYS A 190 0.12 25.48 -8.79
CA LYS A 190 -1.05 26.36 -8.71
C LYS A 190 -2.36 25.59 -8.50
N GLU A 191 -2.43 24.37 -8.99
CA GLU A 191 -3.60 23.51 -8.93
C GLU A 191 -3.22 22.04 -8.86
N ALA A 192 -4.12 21.21 -8.32
CA ALA A 192 -3.92 19.79 -8.27
C ALA A 192 -4.05 19.17 -9.68
N LYS A 193 -3.07 18.35 -10.06
CA LYS A 193 -3.01 17.60 -11.32
C LYS A 193 -2.85 16.12 -11.05
N ALA A 194 -3.10 15.31 -12.07
CA ALA A 194 -2.73 13.90 -12.02
C ALA A 194 -1.24 13.75 -11.68
N VAL A 195 -0.90 12.72 -10.90
CA VAL A 195 0.48 12.48 -10.47
C VAL A 195 1.31 11.84 -11.60
N PHE A 196 0.61 11.14 -12.50
CA PHE A 196 1.16 10.52 -13.72
C PHE A 196 0.56 11.17 -14.96
#